data_50409fb1460e3e71ac86c88ca848b4a4
#
_entry.id   50409fb1460e3e71ac86c88ca848b4a4
#
_cell.length_a   1.000
_cell.length_b   1.000
_cell.length_c   1.000
_cell.angle_alpha   90.00
_cell.angle_beta   90.00
_cell.angle_gamma   90.00
#
_symmetry.space_group_name_H-M   'P 1'
#
loop_
_entity.id
_entity.type
_entity.pdbx_description
1 polymer ?
#
loop_
_entity_poly.entity_id
_entity_poly.type
_entity_poly.pdbx_seq_one_letter_code
_entity_poly.pdbx_strand_id
1 'polypeptide(L)'
;MVNNAGSDSGVYRDLDAAARAVLERDDDAPLLRLAAQSIYTDDSGPVTDFSAGLYIAVFCNDYPQAFDMAAAPATRRAQYAAAVAALPDDAFAPFTVDEWVTSPIEEFDGCLGWPSPVRSDPPIAGRPPLVPPTLPVLVLSGGLDTLTTWTDGEIVAEQMGPSARWVKVENTAHVTALADPFGCASGLVRRFVARPERLHAVDASCAARIPEVRAVGEFPRRLAAADPASPARGNLAGPTGLRLAAVGAAAVGDAIARWWYLPGSKGTGLRRGRFTVRGDPVVHLRLRGVRFVADATVDGTATWNLDSGKVTARVRVAGPGGAAATLRMAWNDKGRHPSATVTGRAGGRPLAATLPAP
;
A
#
# COMPACT_ATOMS: atom_id res chain seq x y z
N MET A 1 -10.88 2.32 1.95
CA MET A 1 -9.69 1.53 2.32
C MET A 1 -9.55 0.27 1.48
N VAL A 2 -10.48 -0.67 1.56
CA VAL A 2 -10.35 -1.96 0.84
C VAL A 2 -10.27 -1.75 -0.67
N ASN A 3 -11.08 -0.87 -1.23
CA ASN A 3 -11.04 -0.54 -2.65
C ASN A 3 -9.67 -0.01 -3.12
N ASN A 4 -8.99 0.78 -2.28
CA ASN A 4 -7.67 1.34 -2.61
C ASN A 4 -6.50 0.43 -2.21
N ALA A 5 -6.75 -0.77 -1.70
CA ALA A 5 -5.69 -1.69 -1.26
C ALA A 5 -4.73 -2.04 -2.40
N GLY A 6 -5.25 -2.14 -3.63
CA GLY A 6 -4.43 -2.42 -4.80
C GLY A 6 -3.48 -1.29 -5.19
N SER A 7 -3.77 -0.04 -4.82
CA SER A 7 -2.85 1.10 -5.02
C SER A 7 -1.90 1.28 -3.84
N ASP A 8 -2.34 0.90 -2.64
CA ASP A 8 -1.62 1.11 -1.39
C ASP A 8 -1.39 -0.22 -0.67
N SER A 9 -0.23 -0.82 -0.86
CA SER A 9 0.15 -2.06 -0.17
C SER A 9 0.23 -1.91 1.35
N GLY A 10 0.19 -0.69 1.90
CA GLY A 10 0.05 -0.41 3.33
C GLY A 10 -1.26 -0.92 3.90
N VAL A 11 -2.32 -0.96 3.09
CA VAL A 11 -3.60 -1.57 3.50
C VAL A 11 -3.41 -3.06 3.78
N TYR A 12 -2.78 -3.81 2.87
CA TYR A 12 -2.49 -5.23 3.08
C TYR A 12 -1.58 -5.47 4.29
N ARG A 13 -0.66 -4.54 4.56
CA ARG A 13 0.25 -4.62 5.68
C ARG A 13 -0.44 -4.43 7.03
N ASP A 14 -1.38 -3.50 7.13
CA ASP A 14 -1.85 -2.97 8.40
C ASP A 14 -3.30 -3.35 8.75
N LEU A 15 -4.17 -3.66 7.75
CA LEU A 15 -5.63 -3.72 7.94
C LEU A 15 -6.07 -4.78 8.96
N ASP A 16 -5.57 -6.00 8.85
CA ASP A 16 -5.96 -7.08 9.76
C ASP A 16 -5.61 -6.75 11.22
N ALA A 17 -4.38 -6.32 11.47
CA ALA A 17 -3.95 -5.93 12.83
C ALA A 17 -4.69 -4.69 13.35
N ALA A 18 -5.03 -3.75 12.47
CA ALA A 18 -5.80 -2.55 12.82
C ALA A 18 -7.26 -2.90 13.14
N ALA A 19 -7.89 -3.78 12.39
CA ALA A 19 -9.23 -4.27 12.67
C ALA A 19 -9.28 -5.04 14.01
N ARG A 20 -8.32 -5.93 14.26
CA ARG A 20 -8.23 -6.65 15.54
C ARG A 20 -7.96 -5.71 16.72
N ALA A 21 -7.22 -4.62 16.52
CA ALA A 21 -7.02 -3.64 17.60
C ALA A 21 -8.36 -3.01 18.04
N VAL A 22 -9.27 -2.72 17.10
CA VAL A 22 -10.63 -2.25 17.41
C VAL A 22 -11.48 -3.35 18.07
N LEU A 23 -11.59 -4.50 17.42
CA LEU A 23 -12.54 -5.54 17.80
C LEU A 23 -12.19 -6.21 19.13
N GLU A 24 -10.89 -6.40 19.42
CA GLU A 24 -10.42 -7.16 20.57
C GLU A 24 -9.96 -6.27 21.73
N ARG A 25 -9.61 -4.99 21.47
CA ARG A 25 -8.90 -4.14 22.45
C ARG A 25 -9.47 -2.74 22.61
N ASP A 26 -10.56 -2.42 21.89
CA ASP A 26 -11.18 -1.08 21.88
C ASP A 26 -10.14 0.02 21.58
N ASP A 27 -9.29 -0.23 20.56
CA ASP A 27 -8.21 0.64 20.14
C ASP A 27 -8.39 1.01 18.67
N ASP A 28 -9.04 2.13 18.43
CA ASP A 28 -9.41 2.63 17.11
C ASP A 28 -8.25 3.35 16.36
N ALA A 29 -7.19 3.75 17.08
CA ALA A 29 -6.14 4.58 16.51
C ALA A 29 -5.46 3.99 15.25
N PRO A 30 -5.14 2.67 15.15
CA PRO A 30 -4.57 2.12 13.93
C PRO A 30 -5.53 2.17 12.74
N LEU A 31 -6.81 1.84 12.96
CA LEU A 31 -7.81 1.82 11.90
C LEU A 31 -8.16 3.23 11.41
N LEU A 32 -8.34 4.18 12.33
CA LEU A 32 -8.59 5.59 11.99
C LEU A 32 -7.42 6.20 11.23
N ARG A 33 -6.18 5.85 11.57
CA ARG A 33 -5.01 6.28 10.79
C ARG A 33 -5.06 5.74 9.36
N LEU A 34 -5.37 4.46 9.20
CA LEU A 34 -5.45 3.82 7.90
C LEU A 34 -6.58 4.44 7.05
N ALA A 35 -7.74 4.72 7.67
CA ALA A 35 -8.85 5.42 7.05
C ALA A 35 -8.44 6.85 6.61
N ALA A 36 -7.81 7.60 7.50
CA ALA A 36 -7.34 8.94 7.18
C ALA A 36 -6.34 8.95 6.02
N GLN A 37 -5.46 7.97 5.93
CA GLN A 37 -4.51 7.85 4.81
C GLN A 37 -5.21 7.54 3.49
N SER A 38 -6.22 6.68 3.50
CA SER A 38 -6.99 6.34 2.29
C SER A 38 -7.82 7.52 1.76
N ILE A 39 -8.20 8.47 2.62
CA ILE A 39 -8.90 9.69 2.23
C ILE A 39 -7.92 10.78 1.76
N TYR A 40 -6.71 10.80 2.33
CA TYR A 40 -5.67 11.79 2.03
C TYR A 40 -4.81 11.46 0.80
N THR A 41 -5.03 10.37 0.13
CA THR A 41 -4.56 10.19 -1.25
C THR A 41 -5.40 11.08 -2.17
N ASP A 42 -5.44 12.37 -1.81
CA ASP A 42 -6.11 13.38 -2.58
C ASP A 42 -5.25 13.68 -3.81
N ASP A 43 -5.80 13.41 -4.96
CA ASP A 43 -5.26 13.73 -6.28
C ASP A 43 -5.24 15.25 -6.55
N SER A 44 -5.29 16.07 -5.52
CA SER A 44 -5.23 17.54 -5.58
C SER A 44 -3.81 18.07 -5.84
N GLY A 45 -3.03 17.35 -6.62
CA GLY A 45 -1.78 17.84 -7.18
C GLY A 45 -2.00 19.06 -8.11
N PRO A 46 -0.91 19.71 -8.58
CA PRO A 46 -1.03 20.71 -9.62
C PRO A 46 -1.81 20.18 -10.83
N VAL A 47 -2.62 20.99 -11.46
CA VAL A 47 -3.40 20.61 -12.66
C VAL A 47 -2.54 20.09 -13.81
N THR A 48 -1.23 20.30 -13.76
CA THR A 48 -0.25 19.73 -14.67
C THR A 48 0.00 18.24 -14.41
N ASP A 49 -0.25 17.77 -13.21
CA ASP A 49 0.04 16.41 -12.77
C ASP A 49 -1.24 15.55 -12.75
N PHE A 50 -2.36 16.15 -12.36
CA PHE A 50 -3.68 15.53 -12.38
C PHE A 50 -4.77 16.50 -12.78
N SER A 51 -5.61 16.11 -13.75
CA SER A 51 -6.77 16.89 -14.18
C SER A 51 -8.07 16.21 -13.75
N ALA A 52 -8.67 16.68 -12.66
CA ALA A 52 -9.96 16.18 -12.18
C ALA A 52 -11.05 16.26 -13.27
N GLY A 53 -11.06 17.33 -14.06
CA GLY A 53 -12.02 17.47 -15.17
C GLY A 53 -11.82 16.42 -16.26
N LEU A 54 -10.58 16.09 -16.61
CA LEU A 54 -10.29 15.04 -17.58
C LEU A 54 -10.63 13.66 -17.02
N TYR A 55 -10.33 13.41 -15.73
CA TYR A 55 -10.68 12.16 -15.06
C TYR A 55 -12.19 11.89 -15.17
N ILE A 56 -13.04 12.86 -14.76
CA ILE A 56 -14.49 12.73 -14.84
C ILE A 56 -14.97 12.60 -16.29
N ALA A 57 -14.37 13.35 -17.22
CA ALA A 57 -14.73 13.26 -18.64
C ALA A 57 -14.48 11.84 -19.20
N VAL A 58 -13.32 11.27 -18.92
CA VAL A 58 -12.98 9.89 -19.32
C VAL A 58 -13.90 8.89 -18.62
N PHE A 59 -14.07 9.03 -17.30
CA PHE A 59 -14.93 8.13 -16.53
C PHE A 59 -16.37 8.11 -17.07
N CYS A 60 -16.95 9.27 -17.37
CA CYS A 60 -18.32 9.36 -17.84
C CYS A 60 -18.52 9.02 -19.32
N ASN A 61 -17.49 9.10 -20.16
CA ASN A 61 -17.60 8.80 -21.57
C ASN A 61 -17.12 7.38 -21.95
N ASP A 62 -16.06 6.90 -21.31
CA ASP A 62 -15.36 5.70 -21.76
C ASP A 62 -15.75 4.45 -20.94
N TYR A 63 -16.21 4.65 -19.70
CA TYR A 63 -16.61 3.54 -18.84
C TYR A 63 -18.11 3.24 -18.94
N PRO A 64 -18.49 1.95 -18.90
CA PRO A 64 -19.90 1.55 -18.82
C PRO A 64 -20.56 2.15 -17.59
N GLN A 65 -21.72 2.77 -17.78
CA GLN A 65 -22.52 3.32 -16.69
C GLN A 65 -23.74 2.42 -16.43
N ALA A 66 -24.27 2.47 -15.21
CA ALA A 66 -25.51 1.77 -14.84
C ALA A 66 -26.77 2.39 -15.48
N PHE A 67 -26.60 3.39 -16.34
CA PHE A 67 -27.65 4.15 -17.02
C PHE A 67 -27.19 4.64 -18.40
N ASP A 68 -28.12 5.00 -19.25
CA ASP A 68 -27.85 5.55 -20.58
C ASP A 68 -27.37 7.00 -20.49
N MET A 69 -26.12 7.25 -20.85
CA MET A 69 -25.51 8.58 -20.87
C MET A 69 -26.16 9.52 -21.91
N ALA A 70 -26.86 8.99 -22.92
CA ALA A 70 -27.61 9.82 -23.88
C ALA A 70 -28.96 10.29 -23.31
N ALA A 71 -29.47 9.67 -22.24
CA ALA A 71 -30.71 10.05 -21.60
C ALA A 71 -30.61 11.36 -20.81
N ALA A 72 -31.75 12.03 -20.59
CA ALA A 72 -31.82 13.20 -19.73
C ALA A 72 -31.49 12.83 -18.26
N PRO A 73 -30.92 13.77 -17.46
CA PRO A 73 -30.47 13.46 -16.09
C PRO A 73 -31.57 12.88 -15.18
N ALA A 74 -32.84 13.28 -15.34
CA ALA A 74 -33.93 12.69 -14.58
C ALA A 74 -34.17 11.22 -14.92
N THR A 75 -34.07 10.87 -16.20
CA THR A 75 -34.17 9.47 -16.68
C THR A 75 -32.99 8.64 -16.18
N ARG A 76 -31.77 9.18 -16.21
CA ARG A 76 -30.57 8.50 -15.68
C ARG A 76 -30.74 8.15 -14.20
N ARG A 77 -31.28 9.08 -13.38
CA ARG A 77 -31.56 8.81 -11.96
C ARG A 77 -32.55 7.65 -11.77
N ALA A 78 -33.58 7.57 -12.60
CA ALA A 78 -34.53 6.49 -12.54
C ALA A 78 -33.89 5.16 -12.96
N GLN A 79 -33.08 5.17 -14.02
CA GLN A 79 -32.32 4.00 -14.48
C GLN A 79 -31.30 3.52 -13.43
N TYR A 80 -30.55 4.45 -12.83
CA TYR A 80 -29.62 4.15 -11.73
C TYR A 80 -30.34 3.51 -10.54
N ALA A 81 -31.43 4.12 -10.08
CA ALA A 81 -32.20 3.57 -8.96
C ALA A 81 -32.73 2.15 -9.28
N ALA A 82 -33.18 1.92 -10.52
CA ALA A 82 -33.61 0.59 -10.95
C ALA A 82 -32.45 -0.41 -11.01
N ALA A 83 -31.28 0.02 -11.49
CA ALA A 83 -30.08 -0.82 -11.52
C ALA A 83 -29.60 -1.21 -10.10
N VAL A 84 -29.56 -0.25 -9.17
CA VAL A 84 -29.24 -0.53 -7.77
C VAL A 84 -30.24 -1.48 -7.12
N ALA A 85 -31.55 -1.27 -7.36
CA ALA A 85 -32.59 -2.14 -6.83
C ALA A 85 -32.58 -3.57 -7.41
N ALA A 86 -31.93 -3.77 -8.56
CA ALA A 86 -31.80 -5.08 -9.20
C ALA A 86 -30.54 -5.85 -8.74
N LEU A 87 -29.65 -5.23 -7.96
CA LEU A 87 -28.48 -5.92 -7.43
C LEU A 87 -28.90 -6.97 -6.40
N PRO A 88 -28.25 -8.14 -6.39
CA PRO A 88 -28.41 -9.09 -5.29
C PRO A 88 -27.92 -8.51 -3.97
N ASP A 89 -28.52 -8.92 -2.85
CA ASP A 89 -28.18 -8.39 -1.53
C ASP A 89 -26.71 -8.57 -1.15
N ASP A 90 -26.04 -9.56 -1.70
CA ASP A 90 -24.64 -9.92 -1.48
C ASP A 90 -23.69 -9.40 -2.56
N ALA A 91 -24.15 -8.52 -3.47
CA ALA A 91 -23.33 -7.98 -4.57
C ALA A 91 -22.01 -7.36 -4.11
N PHE A 92 -21.99 -6.81 -2.91
CA PHE A 92 -20.82 -6.14 -2.32
C PHE A 92 -20.40 -6.76 -0.98
N ALA A 93 -20.71 -8.04 -0.76
CA ALA A 93 -20.37 -8.68 0.50
C ALA A 93 -18.88 -8.48 0.89
N PRO A 94 -18.56 -8.24 2.17
CA PRO A 94 -19.43 -8.29 3.35
C PRO A 94 -20.26 -7.01 3.62
N PHE A 95 -20.24 -6.02 2.73
CA PHE A 95 -21.04 -4.80 2.84
C PHE A 95 -22.43 -5.02 2.22
N THR A 96 -23.42 -4.32 2.74
CA THR A 96 -24.72 -4.23 2.08
C THR A 96 -24.64 -3.36 0.83
N VAL A 97 -25.62 -3.48 -0.07
CA VAL A 97 -25.71 -2.63 -1.26
C VAL A 97 -25.78 -1.15 -0.86
N ASP A 98 -26.59 -0.81 0.16
CA ASP A 98 -26.76 0.55 0.65
C ASP A 98 -25.46 1.13 1.21
N GLU A 99 -24.73 0.39 2.06
CA GLU A 99 -23.42 0.80 2.59
C GLU A 99 -22.41 1.06 1.49
N TRP A 100 -22.45 0.27 0.43
CA TRP A 100 -21.52 0.44 -0.68
C TRP A 100 -21.86 1.66 -1.54
N VAL A 101 -23.09 1.77 -2.03
CA VAL A 101 -23.51 2.85 -2.95
C VAL A 101 -23.62 4.24 -2.27
N THR A 102 -23.64 4.29 -0.93
CA THR A 102 -23.55 5.53 -0.16
C THR A 102 -22.14 5.85 0.35
N SER A 103 -21.16 5.01 0.03
CA SER A 103 -19.78 5.23 0.41
C SER A 103 -19.21 6.49 -0.26
N PRO A 104 -18.46 7.33 0.46
CA PRO A 104 -17.89 8.56 -0.11
C PRO A 104 -16.82 8.34 -1.17
N ILE A 105 -16.38 7.10 -1.40
CA ILE A 105 -15.40 6.73 -2.42
C ILE A 105 -16.03 5.95 -3.58
N GLU A 106 -17.35 5.84 -3.58
CA GLU A 106 -18.10 5.18 -4.63
C GLU A 106 -18.50 6.24 -5.69
N GLU A 107 -18.39 5.90 -6.98
CA GLU A 107 -18.55 6.84 -8.08
C GLU A 107 -19.68 6.44 -9.05
N PHE A 108 -20.49 5.42 -8.73
CA PHE A 108 -21.54 4.92 -9.63
C PHE A 108 -22.60 5.98 -10.00
N ASP A 109 -22.79 6.98 -9.17
CA ASP A 109 -23.69 8.10 -9.41
C ASP A 109 -23.01 9.36 -9.97
N GLY A 110 -21.68 9.38 -10.04
CA GLY A 110 -20.87 10.54 -10.40
C GLY A 110 -21.22 11.16 -11.76
N CYS A 111 -21.70 10.32 -12.70
CA CYS A 111 -22.05 10.76 -14.05
C CYS A 111 -23.52 11.14 -14.25
N LEU A 112 -24.39 11.05 -13.22
CA LEU A 112 -25.81 11.37 -13.33
C LEU A 112 -26.09 12.79 -13.83
N GLY A 113 -25.29 13.76 -13.38
CA GLY A 113 -25.39 15.16 -13.78
C GLY A 113 -24.48 15.57 -14.93
N TRP A 114 -23.65 14.67 -15.44
CA TRP A 114 -22.68 14.98 -16.49
C TRP A 114 -23.40 15.28 -17.82
N PRO A 115 -22.90 16.21 -18.65
CA PRO A 115 -23.48 16.45 -19.97
C PRO A 115 -23.53 15.19 -20.83
N SER A 116 -24.56 15.05 -21.64
CA SER A 116 -24.60 13.95 -22.61
C SER A 116 -23.45 14.13 -23.61
N PRO A 117 -22.71 13.07 -23.93
CA PRO A 117 -21.58 13.16 -24.86
C PRO A 117 -22.09 13.56 -26.26
N VAL A 118 -21.34 14.44 -26.93
CA VAL A 118 -21.63 14.84 -28.33
C VAL A 118 -21.49 13.66 -29.29
N ARG A 119 -20.64 12.71 -28.93
CA ARG A 119 -20.50 11.39 -29.57
C ARG A 119 -20.51 10.35 -28.46
N SER A 120 -21.43 9.42 -28.52
CA SER A 120 -21.37 8.23 -27.67
C SER A 120 -20.83 7.09 -28.53
N ASP A 121 -19.53 7.00 -28.66
CA ASP A 121 -18.94 5.73 -29.08
C ASP A 121 -19.18 4.75 -27.93
N PRO A 122 -19.75 3.56 -28.22
CA PRO A 122 -19.94 2.58 -27.17
C PRO A 122 -18.58 2.17 -26.60
N PRO A 123 -18.52 1.88 -25.29
CA PRO A 123 -17.29 1.46 -24.63
C PRO A 123 -16.59 0.34 -25.43
N ILE A 124 -15.27 0.40 -25.50
CA ILE A 124 -14.44 -0.60 -26.20
C ILE A 124 -14.57 -1.99 -25.55
N ALA A 125 -15.02 -2.04 -24.31
CA ALA A 125 -15.27 -3.30 -23.58
C ALA A 125 -16.09 -4.29 -24.44
N GLY A 126 -15.56 -5.48 -24.61
CA GLY A 126 -16.16 -6.52 -25.46
C GLY A 126 -15.90 -6.41 -26.95
N ARG A 127 -15.15 -5.39 -27.41
CA ARG A 127 -14.69 -5.28 -28.79
C ARG A 127 -13.18 -5.46 -28.84
N PRO A 128 -12.67 -6.60 -29.32
CA PRO A 128 -11.22 -6.77 -29.47
C PRO A 128 -10.66 -5.67 -30.38
N PRO A 129 -9.58 -4.97 -29.98
CA PRO A 129 -8.93 -4.02 -30.87
C PRO A 129 -8.35 -4.75 -32.07
N LEU A 130 -8.42 -4.11 -33.25
CA LEU A 130 -7.73 -4.61 -34.43
C LEU A 130 -6.23 -4.32 -34.32
N VAL A 131 -5.54 -5.17 -33.59
CA VAL A 131 -4.07 -5.06 -33.41
C VAL A 131 -3.40 -5.93 -34.47
N PRO A 132 -2.44 -5.39 -35.24
CA PRO A 132 -1.67 -6.22 -36.17
C PRO A 132 -0.97 -7.35 -35.40
N PRO A 133 -1.05 -8.61 -35.89
CA PRO A 133 -0.47 -9.76 -35.21
C PRO A 133 1.06 -9.72 -35.10
N THR A 134 1.69 -8.78 -35.80
CA THR A 134 3.13 -8.51 -35.73
C THR A 134 3.52 -7.47 -34.68
N LEU A 135 2.54 -6.79 -34.05
CA LEU A 135 2.82 -5.80 -33.03
C LEU A 135 2.99 -6.49 -31.67
N PRO A 136 4.20 -6.51 -31.10
CA PRO A 136 4.39 -7.14 -29.79
C PRO A 136 3.73 -6.31 -28.67
N VAL A 137 3.03 -6.97 -27.76
CA VAL A 137 2.32 -6.35 -26.65
C VAL A 137 2.74 -7.03 -25.34
N LEU A 138 3.31 -6.26 -24.42
CA LEU A 138 3.59 -6.73 -23.05
C LEU A 138 2.50 -6.24 -22.11
N VAL A 139 1.79 -7.17 -21.47
CA VAL A 139 0.79 -6.89 -20.43
C VAL A 139 1.36 -7.30 -19.08
N LEU A 140 1.45 -6.36 -18.14
CA LEU A 140 1.88 -6.62 -16.75
C LEU A 140 0.72 -6.38 -15.81
N SER A 141 0.44 -7.34 -14.94
CA SER A 141 -0.61 -7.22 -13.93
C SER A 141 -0.05 -7.51 -12.55
N GLY A 142 -0.42 -6.70 -11.57
CA GLY A 142 -0.06 -6.92 -10.16
C GLY A 142 -0.94 -7.98 -9.50
N GLY A 143 -0.33 -8.89 -8.75
CA GLY A 143 -1.07 -9.94 -8.04
C GLY A 143 -1.97 -9.41 -6.91
N LEU A 144 -1.69 -8.20 -6.41
CA LEU A 144 -2.45 -7.50 -5.36
C LEU A 144 -3.23 -6.30 -5.90
N ASP A 145 -3.27 -6.09 -7.23
CA ASP A 145 -4.02 -4.99 -7.84
C ASP A 145 -5.53 -5.26 -7.72
N THR A 146 -6.25 -4.37 -7.03
CA THR A 146 -7.70 -4.41 -6.88
C THR A 146 -8.43 -3.39 -7.74
N LEU A 147 -7.70 -2.53 -8.45
CA LEU A 147 -8.27 -1.50 -9.34
C LEU A 147 -8.38 -2.02 -10.78
N THR A 148 -7.28 -2.60 -11.27
CA THR A 148 -7.24 -3.33 -12.54
C THR A 148 -6.69 -4.71 -12.24
N THR A 149 -7.58 -5.66 -12.04
CA THR A 149 -7.22 -6.98 -11.52
C THR A 149 -6.33 -7.75 -12.50
N TRP A 150 -5.59 -8.72 -12.00
CA TRP A 150 -4.73 -9.52 -12.87
C TRP A 150 -5.53 -10.27 -13.95
N THR A 151 -6.80 -10.57 -13.69
CA THR A 151 -7.73 -11.17 -14.65
C THR A 151 -8.07 -10.23 -15.81
N ASP A 152 -8.16 -8.92 -15.56
CA ASP A 152 -8.37 -7.94 -16.62
C ASP A 152 -7.17 -7.89 -17.57
N GLY A 153 -5.96 -8.01 -17.03
CA GLY A 153 -4.74 -8.11 -17.84
C GLY A 153 -4.68 -9.37 -18.69
N GLU A 154 -5.17 -10.50 -18.18
CA GLU A 154 -5.30 -11.75 -18.93
C GLU A 154 -6.27 -11.59 -20.11
N ILE A 155 -7.46 -11.02 -19.87
CA ILE A 155 -8.45 -10.70 -20.90
C ILE A 155 -7.85 -9.78 -21.98
N VAL A 156 -7.13 -8.73 -21.57
CA VAL A 156 -6.46 -7.82 -22.52
C VAL A 156 -5.45 -8.59 -23.38
N ALA A 157 -4.65 -9.47 -22.79
CA ALA A 157 -3.66 -10.24 -23.56
C ALA A 157 -4.34 -11.21 -24.53
N GLU A 158 -5.45 -11.84 -24.16
CA GLU A 158 -6.26 -12.67 -25.05
C GLU A 158 -6.81 -11.87 -26.23
N GLN A 159 -7.35 -10.67 -25.97
CA GLN A 159 -7.84 -9.78 -27.02
C GLN A 159 -6.74 -9.33 -27.99
N MET A 160 -5.52 -9.12 -27.50
CA MET A 160 -4.35 -8.75 -28.33
C MET A 160 -3.79 -9.93 -29.12
N GLY A 161 -4.19 -11.15 -28.79
CA GLY A 161 -3.83 -12.37 -29.53
C GLY A 161 -2.39 -12.83 -29.35
N PRO A 162 -1.84 -13.61 -30.31
CA PRO A 162 -0.58 -14.33 -30.12
C PRO A 162 0.67 -13.44 -30.05
N SER A 163 0.58 -12.17 -30.44
CA SER A 163 1.67 -11.20 -30.27
C SER A 163 1.77 -10.64 -28.86
N ALA A 164 0.79 -10.92 -28.01
CA ALA A 164 0.80 -10.47 -26.62
C ALA A 164 1.47 -11.51 -25.70
N ARG A 165 2.09 -10.98 -24.67
CA ARG A 165 2.57 -11.76 -23.53
C ARG A 165 2.08 -11.14 -22.25
N TRP A 166 1.30 -11.89 -21.49
CA TRP A 166 0.87 -11.52 -20.16
C TRP A 166 1.83 -12.07 -19.10
N VAL A 167 2.12 -11.24 -18.09
CA VAL A 167 2.95 -11.61 -16.93
C VAL A 167 2.28 -11.08 -15.68
N LYS A 168 1.79 -11.99 -14.83
CA LYS A 168 1.39 -11.67 -13.46
C LYS A 168 2.62 -11.51 -12.61
N VAL A 169 2.77 -10.36 -11.98
CA VAL A 169 3.85 -10.05 -11.04
C VAL A 169 3.29 -10.21 -9.64
N GLU A 170 3.67 -11.29 -8.95
CA GLU A 170 3.14 -11.60 -7.63
C GLU A 170 3.46 -10.50 -6.61
N ASN A 171 2.59 -10.33 -5.62
CA ASN A 171 2.78 -9.42 -4.49
C ASN A 171 3.06 -7.95 -4.87
N THR A 172 2.64 -7.52 -6.04
CA THR A 172 2.71 -6.12 -6.48
C THR A 172 1.32 -5.53 -6.66
N ALA A 173 1.23 -4.22 -6.47
CA ALA A 173 0.00 -3.44 -6.53
C ALA A 173 -0.18 -2.79 -7.91
N HIS A 174 -1.13 -1.86 -7.99
CA HIS A 174 -1.47 -1.07 -9.18
C HIS A 174 -0.27 -0.34 -9.77
N VAL A 175 -0.31 -0.11 -11.10
CA VAL A 175 0.83 0.40 -11.89
C VAL A 175 2.08 -0.46 -11.69
N THR A 176 1.91 -1.76 -11.90
CA THR A 176 2.83 -2.85 -11.57
C THR A 176 4.31 -2.58 -11.87
N ALA A 177 4.60 -1.92 -13.02
CA ALA A 177 5.98 -1.61 -13.41
C ALA A 177 6.68 -0.63 -12.46
N LEU A 178 5.93 0.25 -11.77
CA LEU A 178 6.42 1.23 -10.80
C LEU A 178 6.24 0.76 -9.36
N ALA A 179 5.21 -0.04 -9.09
CA ALA A 179 4.88 -0.54 -7.76
C ALA A 179 5.80 -1.70 -7.28
N ASP A 180 6.64 -2.23 -8.17
CA ASP A 180 7.60 -3.29 -7.82
C ASP A 180 8.92 -2.71 -7.27
N PRO A 181 9.14 -2.73 -5.94
CA PRO A 181 10.36 -2.20 -5.34
C PRO A 181 11.60 -3.08 -5.60
N PHE A 182 11.42 -4.27 -6.17
CA PHE A 182 12.50 -5.22 -6.47
C PHE A 182 13.03 -5.08 -7.90
N GLY A 183 12.36 -4.28 -8.74
CA GLY A 183 12.80 -3.95 -10.09
C GLY A 183 12.61 -5.04 -11.12
N CYS A 184 11.85 -6.10 -10.82
CA CYS A 184 11.53 -7.16 -11.78
C CYS A 184 10.64 -6.63 -12.91
N ALA A 185 9.50 -6.03 -12.57
CA ALA A 185 8.51 -5.52 -13.53
C ALA A 185 9.10 -4.42 -14.39
N SER A 186 9.75 -3.41 -13.80
CA SER A 186 10.45 -2.35 -14.54
C SER A 186 11.60 -2.89 -15.41
N GLY A 187 12.27 -3.96 -14.96
CA GLY A 187 13.27 -4.67 -15.74
C GLY A 187 12.69 -5.40 -16.96
N LEU A 188 11.48 -5.98 -16.82
CA LEU A 188 10.75 -6.57 -17.95
C LEU A 188 10.38 -5.52 -18.98
N VAL A 189 9.85 -4.37 -18.54
CA VAL A 189 9.52 -3.25 -19.44
C VAL A 189 10.78 -2.76 -20.20
N ARG A 190 11.88 -2.53 -19.50
CA ARG A 190 13.13 -2.08 -20.16
C ARG A 190 13.63 -3.08 -21.19
N ARG A 191 13.59 -4.38 -20.91
CA ARG A 191 13.98 -5.42 -21.88
C ARG A 191 13.03 -5.48 -23.08
N PHE A 192 11.74 -5.33 -22.84
CA PHE A 192 10.73 -5.26 -23.90
C PHE A 192 10.95 -4.06 -24.81
N VAL A 193 11.10 -2.87 -24.27
CA VAL A 193 11.34 -1.64 -25.05
C VAL A 193 12.63 -1.71 -25.85
N ALA A 194 13.67 -2.31 -25.27
CA ALA A 194 14.96 -2.44 -25.96
C ALA A 194 14.92 -3.47 -27.11
N ARG A 195 14.12 -4.53 -27.00
CA ARG A 195 14.05 -5.62 -27.99
C ARG A 195 12.64 -6.23 -28.03
N PRO A 196 11.66 -5.52 -28.57
CA PRO A 196 10.26 -5.96 -28.59
C PRO A 196 10.06 -7.28 -29.34
N GLU A 197 10.85 -7.56 -30.38
CA GLU A 197 10.84 -8.80 -31.16
C GLU A 197 11.20 -10.04 -30.33
N ARG A 198 11.83 -9.86 -29.17
CA ARG A 198 12.22 -10.94 -28.26
C ARG A 198 11.25 -11.12 -27.08
N LEU A 199 10.06 -10.51 -27.13
CA LEU A 199 9.09 -10.49 -26.02
C LEU A 199 8.86 -11.89 -25.41
N HIS A 200 8.61 -12.90 -26.22
CA HIS A 200 8.30 -14.26 -25.74
C HIS A 200 9.53 -14.99 -25.16
N ALA A 201 10.75 -14.57 -25.53
CA ALA A 201 12.00 -15.11 -25.02
C ALA A 201 12.54 -14.43 -23.76
N VAL A 202 11.89 -13.35 -23.30
CA VAL A 202 12.30 -12.64 -22.06
C VAL A 202 12.07 -13.54 -20.85
N ASP A 203 13.09 -13.75 -20.02
CA ASP A 203 12.93 -14.43 -18.74
C ASP A 203 12.11 -13.56 -17.77
N ALA A 204 10.93 -14.04 -17.41
CA ALA A 204 10.01 -13.40 -16.46
C ALA A 204 9.95 -14.14 -15.11
N SER A 205 10.84 -15.10 -14.85
CA SER A 205 10.82 -15.94 -13.64
C SER A 205 10.93 -15.13 -12.33
N CYS A 206 11.47 -13.91 -12.37
CA CYS A 206 11.49 -13.01 -11.22
C CYS A 206 10.08 -12.62 -10.74
N ALA A 207 9.09 -12.57 -11.63
CA ALA A 207 7.73 -12.13 -11.32
C ALA A 207 7.05 -13.02 -10.26
N ALA A 208 7.30 -14.32 -10.30
CA ALA A 208 6.77 -15.27 -9.30
C ALA A 208 7.57 -15.27 -7.97
N ARG A 209 8.65 -14.50 -7.88
CA ARG A 209 9.54 -14.49 -6.71
C ARG A 209 9.51 -13.20 -5.91
N ILE A 210 8.60 -12.28 -6.22
CA ILE A 210 8.41 -11.07 -5.43
C ILE A 210 7.98 -11.49 -4.01
N PRO A 211 8.67 -11.02 -2.96
CA PRO A 211 8.30 -11.34 -1.59
C PRO A 211 6.90 -10.86 -1.23
N GLU A 212 6.25 -11.59 -0.33
CA GLU A 212 4.95 -11.19 0.23
C GLU A 212 5.04 -9.87 1.01
N VAL A 213 3.93 -9.14 1.06
CA VAL A 213 3.81 -7.96 1.93
C VAL A 213 3.90 -8.41 3.39
N ARG A 214 4.83 -7.83 4.13
CA ARG A 214 5.00 -8.14 5.56
C ARG A 214 3.88 -7.49 6.37
N ALA A 215 2.90 -8.29 6.74
CA ALA A 215 1.80 -7.83 7.60
C ALA A 215 2.31 -7.50 9.00
N VAL A 216 1.75 -6.45 9.60
CA VAL A 216 1.93 -6.15 11.02
C VAL A 216 1.19 -7.21 11.82
N GLY A 217 1.88 -7.88 12.75
CA GLY A 217 1.27 -8.90 13.58
C GLY A 217 0.21 -8.34 14.52
N GLU A 218 0.51 -7.20 15.17
CA GLU A 218 -0.41 -6.52 16.07
C GLU A 218 -0.04 -5.03 16.25
N PHE A 219 -1.01 -4.26 16.71
CA PHE A 219 -0.81 -2.90 17.21
C PHE A 219 -1.03 -2.86 18.74
N PRO A 220 0.00 -3.14 19.55
CA PRO A 220 -0.16 -3.09 21.00
C PRO A 220 -0.46 -1.67 21.46
N ARG A 221 -1.44 -1.52 22.35
CA ARG A 221 -1.81 -0.21 22.89
C ARG A 221 -0.78 0.32 23.89
N ARG A 222 -0.15 -0.58 24.65
CA ARG A 222 0.84 -0.25 25.71
C ARG A 222 2.09 -1.09 25.59
N LEU A 223 3.19 -0.61 26.13
CA LEU A 223 4.47 -1.32 26.16
C LEU A 223 4.36 -2.72 26.78
N ALA A 224 3.56 -2.87 27.85
CA ALA A 224 3.37 -4.15 28.53
C ALA A 224 2.71 -5.23 27.65
N ALA A 225 1.90 -4.81 26.66
CA ALA A 225 1.23 -5.70 25.72
C ALA A 225 2.07 -6.03 24.48
N ALA A 226 3.18 -5.30 24.26
CA ALA A 226 4.03 -5.58 23.11
C ALA A 226 4.82 -6.88 23.32
N ASP A 227 4.91 -7.68 22.28
CA ASP A 227 5.77 -8.87 22.28
C ASP A 227 7.24 -8.46 22.45
N PRO A 228 7.99 -9.14 23.33
CA PRO A 228 9.40 -8.85 23.51
C PRO A 228 10.22 -9.36 22.32
N ALA A 229 11.25 -8.61 21.92
CA ALA A 229 12.25 -9.10 20.98
C ALA A 229 12.94 -10.36 21.54
N SER A 230 13.34 -11.28 20.67
CA SER A 230 14.05 -12.50 21.04
C SER A 230 15.46 -12.16 21.53
N PRO A 231 15.86 -12.58 22.73
CA PRO A 231 17.21 -12.30 23.23
C PRO A 231 18.27 -12.99 22.39
N ALA A 232 19.36 -12.27 22.09
CA ALA A 232 20.52 -12.79 21.40
C ALA A 232 21.73 -12.93 22.35
N ARG A 233 22.82 -13.54 21.87
CA ARG A 233 24.04 -13.73 22.66
C ARG A 233 24.54 -12.40 23.24
N GLY A 234 24.81 -12.38 24.53
CA GLY A 234 25.27 -11.19 25.27
C GLY A 234 24.15 -10.31 25.80
N ASN A 235 22.88 -10.71 25.64
CA ASN A 235 21.76 -9.99 26.25
C ASN A 235 21.73 -10.19 27.77
N LEU A 236 21.70 -9.08 28.51
CA LEU A 236 21.51 -9.04 29.97
C LEU A 236 20.27 -8.20 30.37
N ALA A 237 19.55 -7.66 29.36
CA ALA A 237 18.33 -6.89 29.60
C ALA A 237 17.17 -7.84 29.92
N GLY A 238 16.29 -7.43 30.84
CA GLY A 238 15.07 -8.16 31.18
C GLY A 238 13.95 -7.94 30.15
N PRO A 239 12.76 -8.56 30.41
CA PRO A 239 11.62 -8.52 29.48
C PRO A 239 11.20 -7.10 29.05
N THR A 240 11.19 -6.14 29.99
CA THR A 240 10.87 -4.73 29.68
C THR A 240 11.86 -4.14 28.69
N GLY A 241 13.17 -4.44 28.83
CA GLY A 241 14.19 -3.99 27.88
C GLY A 241 13.98 -4.57 26.48
N LEU A 242 13.60 -5.85 26.38
CA LEU A 242 13.29 -6.52 25.12
C LEU A 242 12.02 -5.96 24.48
N ARG A 243 11.00 -5.58 25.26
CA ARG A 243 9.83 -4.87 24.74
C ARG A 243 10.16 -3.45 24.23
N LEU A 244 11.03 -2.73 24.95
CA LEU A 244 11.51 -1.42 24.45
C LEU A 244 12.27 -1.58 23.11
N ALA A 245 13.01 -2.68 22.92
CA ALA A 245 13.68 -2.97 21.66
C ALA A 245 12.66 -3.21 20.54
N ALA A 246 11.64 -4.02 20.78
CA ALA A 246 10.57 -4.30 19.81
C ALA A 246 9.79 -3.03 19.43
N VAL A 247 9.36 -2.24 20.42
CA VAL A 247 8.62 -0.98 20.20
C VAL A 247 9.48 0.05 19.47
N GLY A 248 10.78 0.13 19.79
CA GLY A 248 11.72 1.00 19.08
C GLY A 248 11.86 0.64 17.61
N ALA A 249 11.96 -0.66 17.30
CA ALA A 249 12.04 -1.16 15.93
C ALA A 249 10.71 -0.92 15.18
N ALA A 250 9.58 -1.25 15.80
CA ALA A 250 8.27 -1.01 15.23
C ALA A 250 8.01 0.47 14.92
N ALA A 251 8.42 1.38 15.80
CA ALA A 251 8.27 2.83 15.56
C ALA A 251 9.12 3.32 14.37
N VAL A 252 10.32 2.75 14.17
CA VAL A 252 11.15 3.08 13.01
C VAL A 252 10.55 2.50 11.74
N GLY A 253 10.13 1.24 11.75
CA GLY A 253 9.50 0.60 10.62
C GLY A 253 8.19 1.27 10.21
N ASP A 254 7.37 1.65 11.19
CA ASP A 254 6.15 2.42 10.97
C ASP A 254 6.42 3.78 10.29
N ALA A 255 7.44 4.51 10.73
CA ALA A 255 7.80 5.79 10.12
C ALA A 255 8.29 5.62 8.67
N ILE A 256 9.05 4.56 8.39
CA ILE A 256 9.49 4.20 7.03
C ILE A 256 8.30 3.86 6.16
N ALA A 257 7.40 2.98 6.62
CA ALA A 257 6.21 2.58 5.90
C ALA A 257 5.30 3.78 5.60
N ARG A 258 5.08 4.68 6.58
CA ARG A 258 4.27 5.90 6.38
C ARG A 258 4.85 6.79 5.30
N TRP A 259 6.17 6.99 5.29
CA TRP A 259 6.81 7.78 4.24
C TRP A 259 6.73 7.10 2.88
N TRP A 260 6.85 5.78 2.83
CA TRP A 260 6.77 5.02 1.58
C TRP A 260 5.40 5.12 0.92
N TYR A 261 4.32 4.99 1.70
CA TYR A 261 2.96 5.06 1.20
C TYR A 261 2.44 6.49 0.96
N LEU A 262 2.93 7.45 1.73
CA LEU A 262 2.60 8.87 1.60
C LEU A 262 3.90 9.69 1.57
N PRO A 263 4.58 9.74 0.42
CA PRO A 263 5.84 10.47 0.31
C PRO A 263 5.70 11.93 0.69
N GLY A 264 6.65 12.43 1.49
CA GLY A 264 6.67 13.81 1.92
C GLY A 264 7.85 14.10 2.87
N SER A 265 8.07 15.36 3.19
CA SER A 265 9.18 15.76 4.06
C SER A 265 8.93 15.53 5.56
N LYS A 266 7.70 15.16 5.94
CA LYS A 266 7.27 14.98 7.34
C LYS A 266 6.13 13.99 7.46
N GLY A 267 6.01 13.38 8.65
CA GLY A 267 4.88 12.52 9.00
C GLY A 267 4.69 12.45 10.51
N THR A 268 3.63 11.75 10.93
CA THR A 268 3.26 11.53 12.33
C THR A 268 3.38 10.05 12.70
N GLY A 269 3.75 9.77 13.95
CA GLY A 269 3.71 8.40 14.46
C GLY A 269 2.27 7.93 14.69
N LEU A 270 2.10 6.60 14.81
CA LEU A 270 0.79 5.95 14.97
C LEU A 270 -0.13 6.64 15.99
N ARG A 271 0.39 6.95 17.16
CA ARG A 271 -0.43 7.53 18.24
C ARG A 271 -0.10 8.97 18.53
N ARG A 272 1.13 9.40 18.32
CA ARG A 272 1.64 10.79 18.48
C ARG A 272 3.08 10.88 18.02
N GLY A 273 3.61 12.11 18.14
CA GLY A 273 4.97 12.45 17.73
C GLY A 273 5.06 12.72 16.24
N ARG A 274 6.24 13.06 15.79
CA ARG A 274 6.48 13.41 14.39
C ARG A 274 7.83 12.90 13.92
N PHE A 275 7.94 12.72 12.64
CA PHE A 275 9.23 12.49 12.00
C PHE A 275 9.39 13.41 10.79
N THR A 276 10.62 13.65 10.40
CA THR A 276 10.98 14.37 9.18
C THR A 276 11.83 13.46 8.31
N VAL A 277 11.73 13.64 7.00
CA VAL A 277 12.38 12.80 6.00
C VAL A 277 13.09 13.66 4.98
N ARG A 278 14.26 13.23 4.50
CA ARG A 278 15.04 13.88 3.45
C ARG A 278 15.96 12.88 2.75
N GLY A 279 16.30 13.21 1.52
CA GLY A 279 17.27 12.45 0.71
C GLY A 279 16.64 11.38 -0.17
N ASP A 280 17.30 11.06 -1.26
CA ASP A 280 16.99 10.04 -2.26
C ASP A 280 18.31 9.73 -3.03
N PRO A 281 18.72 8.50 -3.26
CA PRO A 281 18.11 7.22 -2.80
C PRO A 281 18.45 6.85 -1.35
N VAL A 282 19.20 7.67 -0.63
CA VAL A 282 19.51 7.45 0.77
C VAL A 282 18.61 8.33 1.63
N VAL A 283 17.58 7.72 2.19
CA VAL A 283 16.53 8.37 2.97
C VAL A 283 16.97 8.50 4.42
N HIS A 284 16.92 9.70 4.95
CA HIS A 284 17.25 10.03 6.34
C HIS A 284 15.98 10.43 7.10
N LEU A 285 15.64 9.69 8.13
CA LEU A 285 14.52 9.98 9.03
C LEU A 285 15.03 10.53 10.36
N ARG A 286 14.31 11.51 10.91
CA ARG A 286 14.49 11.99 12.26
C ARG A 286 13.18 11.89 13.03
N LEU A 287 13.15 11.06 14.06
CA LEU A 287 12.00 10.82 14.93
C LEU A 287 12.06 11.74 16.15
N ARG A 288 10.92 12.31 16.55
CA ARG A 288 10.77 13.16 17.72
C ARG A 288 9.50 12.80 18.48
N GLY A 289 9.64 12.14 19.62
CA GLY A 289 8.55 11.70 20.48
C GLY A 289 7.56 10.78 19.76
N VAL A 290 8.01 10.03 18.75
CA VAL A 290 7.15 9.10 18.00
C VAL A 290 6.62 8.03 18.93
N ARG A 291 5.31 7.77 18.87
CA ARG A 291 4.64 6.75 19.68
C ARG A 291 4.02 5.69 18.80
N PHE A 292 4.56 4.50 18.85
CA PHE A 292 3.92 3.29 18.32
C PHE A 292 2.94 2.70 19.33
N VAL A 293 3.31 2.69 20.61
CA VAL A 293 2.43 2.43 21.76
C VAL A 293 2.11 3.72 22.50
N ALA A 294 1.01 3.78 23.26
CA ALA A 294 0.55 5.01 23.90
C ALA A 294 1.48 5.52 25.01
N ASP A 295 2.18 4.62 25.70
CA ASP A 295 2.96 4.88 26.91
C ASP A 295 4.47 4.81 26.71
N ALA A 296 4.97 4.77 25.46
CA ALA A 296 6.39 4.91 25.20
C ALA A 296 6.66 5.89 24.03
N THR A 297 7.78 6.59 24.11
CA THR A 297 8.24 7.54 23.09
C THR A 297 9.56 7.09 22.48
N VAL A 298 9.71 7.37 21.18
CA VAL A 298 10.92 7.05 20.40
C VAL A 298 11.47 8.33 19.79
N ASP A 299 12.72 8.64 20.12
CA ASP A 299 13.49 9.75 19.58
C ASP A 299 14.75 9.21 18.91
N GLY A 300 15.17 9.80 17.80
CA GLY A 300 16.42 9.38 17.15
C GLY A 300 16.42 9.56 15.64
N THR A 301 17.26 8.77 14.99
CA THR A 301 17.45 8.83 13.53
C THR A 301 17.46 7.43 12.91
N ALA A 302 16.99 7.35 11.68
CA ALA A 302 17.13 6.17 10.84
C ALA A 302 17.65 6.57 9.45
N THR A 303 18.30 5.64 8.79
CA THR A 303 18.73 5.76 7.40
C THR A 303 18.29 4.53 6.64
N TRP A 304 17.65 4.73 5.50
CA TRP A 304 17.24 3.68 4.58
C TRP A 304 17.83 3.94 3.20
N ASN A 305 18.58 3.00 2.70
CA ASN A 305 19.11 3.06 1.33
C ASN A 305 18.17 2.25 0.43
N LEU A 306 17.47 2.91 -0.47
CA LEU A 306 16.45 2.33 -1.36
C LEU A 306 17.05 1.31 -2.33
N ASP A 307 18.30 1.53 -2.78
CA ASP A 307 18.95 0.62 -3.73
C ASP A 307 19.32 -0.71 -3.11
N SER A 308 19.93 -0.68 -1.92
CA SER A 308 20.40 -1.87 -1.22
C SER A 308 19.39 -2.49 -0.25
N GLY A 309 18.31 -1.78 0.08
CA GLY A 309 17.34 -2.15 1.12
C GLY A 309 17.88 -2.05 2.53
N LYS A 310 19.12 -1.56 2.73
CA LYS A 310 19.74 -1.49 4.06
C LYS A 310 19.10 -0.39 4.90
N VAL A 311 18.57 -0.79 6.07
CA VAL A 311 18.07 0.12 7.11
C VAL A 311 19.00 0.07 8.32
N THR A 312 19.33 1.24 8.87
CA THR A 312 20.02 1.38 10.17
C THR A 312 19.35 2.46 10.98
N ALA A 313 19.26 2.27 12.30
CA ALA A 313 18.72 3.31 13.18
C ALA A 313 19.48 3.42 14.51
N ARG A 314 19.42 4.62 15.09
CA ARG A 314 19.87 4.90 16.46
C ARG A 314 18.78 5.65 17.16
N VAL A 315 18.18 5.02 18.17
CA VAL A 315 17.04 5.59 18.89
C VAL A 315 17.18 5.46 20.39
N ARG A 316 16.55 6.39 21.08
CA ARG A 316 16.24 6.29 22.50
C ARG A 316 14.76 6.01 22.64
N VAL A 317 14.42 5.01 23.42
CA VAL A 317 13.05 4.68 23.78
C VAL A 317 12.85 4.95 25.25
N ALA A 318 11.82 5.73 25.60
CA ALA A 318 11.44 6.01 26.97
C ALA A 318 10.02 5.45 27.21
N GLY A 319 9.90 4.58 28.19
CA GLY A 319 8.66 3.90 28.57
C GLY A 319 8.19 4.33 29.97
N PRO A 320 7.10 3.72 30.47
CA PRO A 320 6.52 4.00 31.77
C PRO A 320 7.47 3.62 32.92
N GLY A 321 7.28 4.24 34.10
CA GLY A 321 8.06 3.96 35.30
C GLY A 321 9.55 4.26 35.18
N GLY A 322 9.97 5.15 34.29
CA GLY A 322 11.38 5.47 34.04
C GLY A 322 12.14 4.42 33.21
N ALA A 323 11.46 3.43 32.66
CA ALA A 323 12.08 2.44 31.77
C ALA A 323 12.64 3.15 30.52
N ALA A 324 13.91 2.90 30.20
CA ALA A 324 14.54 3.52 29.04
C ALA A 324 15.54 2.56 28.38
N ALA A 325 15.69 2.72 27.06
CA ALA A 325 16.70 2.03 26.26
C ALA A 325 17.36 2.99 25.27
N THR A 326 18.66 2.78 25.01
CA THR A 326 19.38 3.39 23.89
C THR A 326 19.79 2.27 22.96
N LEU A 327 19.31 2.31 21.71
CA LEU A 327 19.33 1.21 20.79
C LEU A 327 20.02 1.59 19.48
N ARG A 328 20.72 0.61 18.91
CA ARG A 328 21.16 0.57 17.51
C ARG A 328 20.50 -0.62 16.87
N MET A 329 19.96 -0.45 15.69
CA MET A 329 19.29 -1.52 14.96
C MET A 329 19.65 -1.49 13.49
N ALA A 330 19.60 -2.67 12.85
CA ALA A 330 19.86 -2.82 11.44
C ALA A 330 19.07 -4.00 10.88
N TRP A 331 18.58 -3.83 9.65
CA TRP A 331 17.99 -4.91 8.85
C TRP A 331 18.16 -4.64 7.36
N ASN A 332 17.82 -5.62 6.53
CA ASN A 332 17.68 -5.44 5.09
C ASN A 332 16.19 -5.55 4.73
N ASP A 333 15.63 -4.51 4.12
CA ASP A 333 14.23 -4.44 3.79
C ASP A 333 13.84 -5.29 2.58
N LYS A 334 14.80 -5.58 1.69
CA LYS A 334 14.60 -6.39 0.48
C LYS A 334 14.74 -7.90 0.70
N GLY A 335 14.94 -8.36 1.92
CA GLY A 335 15.01 -9.78 2.24
C GLY A 335 13.64 -10.47 2.18
N ARG A 336 13.60 -11.74 1.82
CA ARG A 336 12.33 -12.51 1.80
C ARG A 336 11.74 -12.69 3.21
N HIS A 337 12.59 -12.94 4.21
CA HIS A 337 12.22 -13.04 5.63
C HIS A 337 13.27 -12.27 6.45
N PRO A 338 13.26 -10.92 6.34
CA PRO A 338 14.31 -10.14 6.94
C PRO A 338 14.17 -10.13 8.46
N SER A 339 15.30 -10.23 9.12
CA SER A 339 15.42 -10.11 10.57
C SER A 339 16.17 -8.83 10.93
N ALA A 340 15.65 -8.12 11.92
CA ALA A 340 16.32 -6.97 12.49
C ALA A 340 17.19 -7.41 13.67
N THR A 341 18.42 -6.90 13.71
CA THR A 341 19.30 -6.99 14.88
C THR A 341 19.21 -5.72 15.69
N VAL A 342 19.08 -5.83 17.01
CA VAL A 342 19.00 -4.70 17.93
C VAL A 342 20.07 -4.89 19.01
N THR A 343 20.91 -3.88 19.19
CA THR A 343 21.93 -3.84 20.23
C THR A 343 21.85 -2.53 21.00
N GLY A 344 22.33 -2.53 22.24
CA GLY A 344 22.35 -1.29 23.05
C GLY A 344 22.36 -1.54 24.53
N ARG A 345 21.64 -0.69 25.26
CA ARG A 345 21.47 -0.79 26.72
C ARG A 345 20.03 -0.48 27.10
N ALA A 346 19.48 -1.24 28.05
CA ALA A 346 18.19 -0.98 28.65
C ALA A 346 18.30 -1.07 30.17
N GLY A 347 17.87 -0.02 30.89
CA GLY A 347 18.02 0.06 32.34
C GLY A 347 19.48 -0.12 32.79
N GLY A 348 20.43 0.40 32.02
CA GLY A 348 21.88 0.28 32.31
C GLY A 348 22.50 -1.07 31.90
N ARG A 349 21.71 -2.11 31.55
CA ARG A 349 22.22 -3.46 31.20
C ARG A 349 22.42 -3.59 29.69
N PRO A 350 23.43 -4.35 29.23
CA PRO A 350 23.61 -4.70 27.83
C PRO A 350 22.37 -5.35 27.24
N LEU A 351 21.97 -4.91 26.05
CA LEU A 351 20.87 -5.47 25.28
C LEU A 351 21.40 -5.97 23.93
N ALA A 352 21.07 -7.20 23.60
CA ALA A 352 21.24 -7.80 22.28
C ALA A 352 20.01 -8.64 21.96
N ALA A 353 19.35 -8.37 20.84
CA ALA A 353 18.10 -9.03 20.47
C ALA A 353 17.95 -9.12 18.95
N THR A 354 17.08 -10.02 18.53
CA THR A 354 16.59 -10.14 17.16
C THR A 354 15.07 -10.13 17.14
N LEU A 355 14.49 -9.69 16.03
CA LEU A 355 13.05 -9.72 15.77
C LEU A 355 12.83 -9.76 14.25
N PRO A 356 11.65 -10.16 13.76
CA PRO A 356 11.28 -9.92 12.36
C PRO A 356 11.47 -8.45 12.01
N ALA A 357 12.01 -8.14 10.84
CA ALA A 357 12.13 -6.73 10.43
C ALA A 357 10.75 -6.08 10.32
N PRO A 358 10.56 -4.89 10.86
CA PRO A 358 9.27 -4.22 10.91
C PRO A 358 8.79 -3.72 9.55
#